data_b7ac6d98ce93aa8e779d090db163e31f
#
_entry.id   b7ac6d98ce93aa8e779d090db163e31f
#
_cell.length_a   1.000
_cell.length_b   1.000
_cell.length_c   1.000
_cell.angle_alpha   90.00
_cell.angle_beta   90.00
_cell.angle_gamma   90.00
#
_symmetry.space_group_name_H-M   'P 1'
#
loop_
_entity.id
_entity.type
_entity.pdbx_description
1 polymer ?
#
loop_
_entity_poly.entity_id
_entity_poly.type
_entity_poly.pdbx_seq_one_letter_code
_entity_poly.pdbx_strand_id
1 'polypeptide(L)'
;VKGDVVTLISENSPRWLIADQGLMRLGAINAVRGINSPSVELEYIIEHSNSVGLIVQSKEVWLKLNKKNELKKRFKFIINLEDEQFEDLINWPEFIKAGEENLLKNNSFEKYNHQINDIASILYTSGTTGKPKGVPLTHANFLHQIINLAHIADPEPGTSVLSVLPIWHSYERSAEYFFFSCGCTQFY
;
A
#
# COMPACT_ATOMS: atom_id res chain seq x y z
N VAL A 1 -9.87 -7.81 7.48
CA VAL A 1 -9.62 -8.54 8.73
C VAL A 1 -8.11 -8.64 8.92
N LYS A 2 -7.63 -8.73 10.18
CA LYS A 2 -6.19 -8.92 10.47
C LYS A 2 -5.65 -10.11 9.68
N GLY A 3 -4.52 -9.90 8.97
CA GLY A 3 -3.89 -10.92 8.13
C GLY A 3 -4.44 -11.03 6.71
N ASP A 4 -5.54 -10.35 6.37
CA ASP A 4 -5.99 -10.25 4.98
C ASP A 4 -4.91 -9.52 4.15
N VAL A 5 -4.60 -10.07 2.97
CA VAL A 5 -3.66 -9.43 2.04
C VAL A 5 -4.42 -8.55 1.05
N VAL A 6 -3.92 -7.34 0.83
CA VAL A 6 -4.43 -6.40 -0.17
C VAL A 6 -3.29 -6.00 -1.10
N THR A 7 -3.48 -6.20 -2.40
CA THR A 7 -2.50 -5.72 -3.38
C THR A 7 -2.69 -4.22 -3.62
N LEU A 8 -1.61 -3.45 -3.57
CA LEU A 8 -1.58 -2.01 -3.83
C LEU A 8 -0.63 -1.72 -5.01
N ILE A 9 -1.21 -1.30 -6.14
CA ILE A 9 -0.51 -1.04 -7.40
C ILE A 9 -0.62 0.46 -7.74
N SER A 10 0.42 1.19 -7.42
CA SER A 10 0.48 2.64 -7.66
C SER A 10 1.92 3.14 -7.63
N GLU A 11 2.16 4.30 -8.23
CA GLU A 11 3.36 5.10 -8.04
C GLU A 11 3.25 5.92 -6.74
N ASN A 12 4.32 6.65 -6.42
CA ASN A 12 4.39 7.50 -5.22
C ASN A 12 3.28 8.56 -5.25
N SER A 13 2.54 8.68 -4.17
CA SER A 13 1.51 9.71 -4.01
C SER A 13 1.04 9.79 -2.56
N PRO A 14 0.44 10.92 -2.15
CA PRO A 14 -0.16 11.03 -0.81
C PRO A 14 -1.23 9.95 -0.57
N ARG A 15 -2.01 9.61 -1.58
CA ARG A 15 -3.08 8.59 -1.48
C ARG A 15 -2.52 7.19 -1.32
N TRP A 16 -1.36 6.91 -1.96
CA TRP A 16 -0.64 5.67 -1.73
C TRP A 16 -0.25 5.52 -0.26
N LEU A 17 0.38 6.55 0.33
CA LEU A 17 0.81 6.53 1.72
C LEU A 17 -0.38 6.36 2.69
N ILE A 18 -1.48 7.09 2.45
CA ILE A 18 -2.71 6.98 3.27
C ILE A 18 -3.28 5.56 3.20
N ALA A 19 -3.38 4.97 2.00
CA ALA A 19 -3.88 3.61 1.80
C ALA A 19 -2.98 2.58 2.50
N ASP A 20 -1.67 2.71 2.33
CA ASP A 20 -0.67 1.84 2.92
C ASP A 20 -0.72 1.86 4.46
N GLN A 21 -0.70 3.05 5.06
CA GLN A 21 -0.79 3.20 6.52
C GLN A 21 -2.16 2.77 7.06
N GLY A 22 -3.22 3.00 6.29
CA GLY A 22 -4.56 2.53 6.62
C GLY A 22 -4.63 1.00 6.69
N LEU A 23 -4.06 0.29 5.71
CA LEU A 23 -3.98 -1.17 5.69
C LEU A 23 -3.19 -1.70 6.89
N MET A 24 -2.01 -1.14 7.14
CA MET A 24 -1.19 -1.53 8.29
C MET A 24 -1.95 -1.32 9.60
N ARG A 25 -2.64 -0.19 9.76
CA ARG A 25 -3.41 0.12 10.97
C ARG A 25 -4.57 -0.85 11.21
N LEU A 26 -5.13 -1.42 10.17
CA LEU A 26 -6.16 -2.46 10.23
C LEU A 26 -5.60 -3.87 10.48
N GLY A 27 -4.26 -4.02 10.54
CA GLY A 27 -3.59 -5.31 10.62
C GLY A 27 -3.68 -6.11 9.31
N ALA A 28 -4.04 -5.47 8.21
CA ALA A 28 -3.96 -6.04 6.87
C ALA A 28 -2.51 -5.99 6.36
N ILE A 29 -2.19 -6.91 5.47
CA ILE A 29 -0.87 -7.02 4.86
C ILE A 29 -0.96 -6.42 3.45
N ASN A 30 -0.11 -5.45 3.11
CA ASN A 30 -0.07 -4.95 1.74
C ASN A 30 0.94 -5.71 0.89
N ALA A 31 0.56 -6.04 -0.34
CA ALA A 31 1.45 -6.55 -1.39
C ALA A 31 1.61 -5.43 -2.43
N VAL A 32 2.80 -4.81 -2.48
CA VAL A 32 3.00 -3.56 -3.22
C VAL A 32 3.76 -3.73 -4.52
N ARG A 33 3.35 -3.00 -5.57
CA ARG A 33 4.06 -2.93 -6.85
C ARG A 33 3.74 -1.65 -7.63
N GLY A 34 4.67 -1.24 -8.51
CA GLY A 34 4.47 -0.10 -9.42
C GLY A 34 3.63 -0.44 -10.65
N ILE A 35 2.98 0.57 -11.21
CA ILE A 35 2.08 0.45 -12.37
C ILE A 35 2.79 0.05 -13.66
N ASN A 36 4.09 0.31 -13.76
CA ASN A 36 4.91 0.03 -14.94
C ASN A 36 5.32 -1.45 -15.05
N SER A 37 5.06 -2.26 -14.03
CA SER A 37 5.32 -3.69 -14.07
C SER A 37 4.47 -4.39 -15.15
N PRO A 38 5.01 -5.44 -15.83
CA PRO A 38 4.22 -6.21 -16.79
C PRO A 38 2.94 -6.79 -16.20
N SER A 39 1.84 -6.82 -16.97
CA SER A 39 0.55 -7.36 -16.46
C SER A 39 0.67 -8.77 -15.93
N VAL A 40 1.46 -9.63 -16.59
CA VAL A 40 1.72 -11.01 -16.16
C VAL A 40 2.38 -11.07 -14.77
N GLU A 41 3.26 -10.11 -14.48
CA GLU A 41 3.90 -10.00 -13.17
C GLU A 41 2.89 -9.55 -12.11
N LEU A 42 2.08 -8.54 -12.42
CA LEU A 42 1.05 -8.05 -11.52
C LEU A 42 -0.01 -9.13 -11.21
N GLU A 43 -0.47 -9.86 -12.24
CA GLU A 43 -1.37 -11.00 -12.08
C GLU A 43 -0.75 -12.08 -11.17
N TYR A 44 0.52 -12.41 -11.40
CA TYR A 44 1.25 -13.36 -10.55
C TYR A 44 1.33 -12.89 -9.09
N ILE A 45 1.61 -11.60 -8.84
CA ILE A 45 1.69 -11.03 -7.49
C ILE A 45 0.34 -11.15 -6.78
N ILE A 46 -0.75 -10.79 -7.46
CA ILE A 46 -2.11 -10.90 -6.96
C ILE A 46 -2.44 -12.35 -6.58
N GLU A 47 -2.05 -13.29 -7.44
CA GLU A 47 -2.28 -14.71 -7.24
C GLU A 47 -1.45 -15.28 -6.09
N HIS A 48 -0.15 -15.06 -6.15
CA HIS A 48 0.82 -15.58 -5.18
C HIS A 48 0.61 -15.01 -3.77
N SER A 49 0.24 -13.73 -3.66
CA SER A 49 -0.07 -13.10 -2.37
C SER A 49 -1.41 -13.54 -1.78
N ASN A 50 -2.23 -14.20 -2.57
CA ASN A 50 -3.59 -14.57 -2.21
C ASN A 50 -4.45 -13.37 -1.78
N SER A 51 -4.29 -12.25 -2.48
CA SER A 51 -4.95 -10.99 -2.13
C SER A 51 -6.46 -11.07 -2.23
N VAL A 52 -7.13 -10.57 -1.19
CA VAL A 52 -8.60 -10.50 -1.09
C VAL A 52 -9.16 -9.13 -1.45
N GLY A 53 -8.32 -8.13 -1.58
CA GLY A 53 -8.63 -6.76 -2.00
C GLY A 53 -7.58 -6.23 -2.95
N LEU A 54 -7.96 -5.25 -3.75
CA LEU A 54 -7.09 -4.59 -4.71
C LEU A 54 -7.25 -3.07 -4.58
N ILE A 55 -6.13 -2.37 -4.56
CA ILE A 55 -6.07 -0.91 -4.67
C ILE A 55 -5.22 -0.61 -5.89
N VAL A 56 -5.76 0.15 -6.83
CA VAL A 56 -5.07 0.57 -8.06
C VAL A 56 -4.95 2.07 -8.12
N GLN A 57 -3.90 2.57 -8.76
CA GLN A 57 -3.71 4.00 -8.97
C GLN A 57 -4.86 4.62 -9.75
N SER A 58 -5.25 3.98 -10.87
CA SER A 58 -6.22 4.51 -11.80
C SER A 58 -7.04 3.42 -12.48
N LYS A 59 -8.09 3.85 -13.18
CA LYS A 59 -8.91 3.00 -14.06
C LYS A 59 -8.07 2.30 -15.14
N GLU A 60 -7.06 2.97 -15.70
CA GLU A 60 -6.20 2.40 -16.73
C GLU A 60 -5.42 1.20 -16.19
N VAL A 61 -4.93 1.30 -14.95
CA VAL A 61 -4.24 0.18 -14.28
C VAL A 61 -5.20 -0.99 -14.08
N TRP A 62 -6.44 -0.72 -13.68
CA TRP A 62 -7.47 -1.75 -13.58
C TRP A 62 -7.77 -2.42 -14.92
N LEU A 63 -8.01 -1.63 -15.97
CA LEU A 63 -8.29 -2.17 -17.29
C LEU A 63 -7.11 -2.97 -17.86
N LYS A 64 -5.88 -2.55 -17.56
CA LYS A 64 -4.66 -3.31 -17.91
C LYS A 64 -4.65 -4.70 -17.29
N LEU A 65 -5.15 -4.84 -16.06
CA LEU A 65 -5.19 -6.10 -15.31
C LEU A 65 -6.41 -6.95 -15.67
N ASN A 66 -7.58 -6.35 -15.78
CA ASN A 66 -8.86 -7.05 -15.93
C ASN A 66 -9.25 -7.34 -17.37
N LYS A 67 -8.31 -7.58 -18.26
CA LYS A 67 -8.55 -7.82 -19.69
C LYS A 67 -9.54 -8.95 -20.00
N LYS A 68 -9.64 -9.93 -19.12
CA LYS A 68 -10.53 -11.11 -19.27
C LYS A 68 -11.81 -11.01 -18.45
N ASN A 69 -12.07 -9.89 -17.77
CA ASN A 69 -13.20 -9.68 -16.87
C ASN A 69 -13.37 -10.73 -15.75
N GLU A 70 -12.30 -11.44 -15.41
CA GLU A 70 -12.33 -12.53 -14.43
C GLU A 70 -11.87 -12.07 -13.04
N LEU A 71 -11.01 -11.04 -12.98
CA LEU A 71 -10.38 -10.61 -11.73
C LEU A 71 -11.36 -10.00 -10.72
N LYS A 72 -12.43 -9.35 -11.19
CA LYS A 72 -13.43 -8.73 -10.31
C LYS A 72 -14.01 -9.70 -9.28
N LYS A 73 -14.30 -10.92 -9.70
CA LYS A 73 -14.92 -11.95 -8.84
C LYS A 73 -14.02 -12.42 -7.71
N ARG A 74 -12.72 -12.15 -7.81
CA ARG A 74 -11.70 -12.58 -6.85
C ARG A 74 -11.66 -11.68 -5.62
N PHE A 75 -11.96 -10.39 -5.78
CA PHE A 75 -11.77 -9.40 -4.73
C PHE A 75 -13.06 -9.08 -3.98
N LYS A 76 -12.93 -8.89 -2.67
CA LYS A 76 -14.00 -8.36 -1.82
C LYS A 76 -14.30 -6.90 -2.13
N PHE A 77 -13.27 -6.15 -2.55
CA PHE A 77 -13.35 -4.75 -2.94
C PHE A 77 -12.21 -4.39 -3.89
N ILE A 78 -12.45 -3.37 -4.72
CA ILE A 78 -11.43 -2.77 -5.58
C ILE A 78 -11.56 -1.26 -5.43
N ILE A 79 -10.46 -0.60 -5.01
CA ILE A 79 -10.40 0.85 -4.79
C ILE A 79 -9.54 1.48 -5.88
N ASN A 80 -10.04 2.56 -6.47
CA ASN A 80 -9.29 3.47 -7.32
C ASN A 80 -8.78 4.65 -6.49
N LEU A 81 -7.48 4.92 -6.54
CA LEU A 81 -6.89 6.07 -5.83
C LEU A 81 -7.22 7.41 -6.49
N GLU A 82 -7.78 7.42 -7.70
CA GLU A 82 -8.23 8.62 -8.39
C GLU A 82 -9.71 8.93 -8.12
N ASP A 83 -10.14 10.14 -8.49
CA ASP A 83 -11.51 10.60 -8.27
C ASP A 83 -12.48 10.11 -9.33
N GLU A 84 -11.96 9.57 -10.44
CA GLU A 84 -12.78 9.10 -11.55
C GLU A 84 -13.69 7.95 -11.14
N GLN A 85 -14.98 8.08 -11.43
CA GLN A 85 -15.98 7.02 -11.24
C GLN A 85 -15.87 5.98 -12.36
N PHE A 86 -15.86 4.71 -11.98
CA PHE A 86 -15.89 3.60 -12.90
C PHE A 86 -16.71 2.44 -12.30
N GLU A 87 -17.56 1.79 -13.09
CA GLU A 87 -18.58 0.84 -12.61
C GLU A 87 -18.10 -0.23 -11.62
N ASP A 88 -16.87 -0.66 -11.75
CA ASP A 88 -16.33 -1.78 -10.99
C ASP A 88 -15.47 -1.35 -9.80
N LEU A 89 -15.21 -0.05 -9.64
CA LEU A 89 -14.27 0.49 -8.69
C LEU A 89 -14.96 1.42 -7.69
N ILE A 90 -14.52 1.35 -6.44
CA ILE A 90 -14.83 2.37 -5.44
C ILE A 90 -13.81 3.48 -5.64
N ASN A 91 -14.22 4.68 -6.03
CA ASN A 91 -13.29 5.80 -6.19
C ASN A 91 -12.85 6.36 -4.84
N TRP A 92 -11.77 7.13 -4.84
CA TRP A 92 -11.20 7.67 -3.62
C TRP A 92 -12.17 8.51 -2.77
N PRO A 93 -12.92 9.49 -3.34
CA PRO A 93 -13.89 10.27 -2.57
C PRO A 93 -14.98 9.43 -1.91
N GLU A 94 -15.53 8.45 -2.63
CA GLU A 94 -16.54 7.52 -2.08
C GLU A 94 -15.98 6.69 -0.94
N PHE A 95 -14.75 6.18 -1.10
CA PHE A 95 -14.08 5.40 -0.08
C PHE A 95 -13.86 6.21 1.20
N ILE A 96 -13.34 7.44 1.07
CA ILE A 96 -13.13 8.34 2.23
C ILE A 96 -14.44 8.68 2.90
N LYS A 97 -15.46 9.08 2.12
CA LYS A 97 -16.79 9.41 2.65
C LYS A 97 -17.41 8.24 3.42
N ALA A 98 -17.34 7.04 2.88
CA ALA A 98 -17.82 5.83 3.57
C ALA A 98 -17.10 5.59 4.89
N GLY A 99 -15.79 5.86 4.95
CA GLY A 99 -14.98 5.80 6.17
C GLY A 99 -15.43 6.82 7.21
N GLU A 100 -15.63 8.08 6.81
CA GLU A 100 -16.11 9.16 7.68
C GLU A 100 -17.50 8.86 8.24
N GLU A 101 -18.44 8.42 7.39
CA GLU A 101 -19.79 8.04 7.83
C GLU A 101 -19.77 6.89 8.83
N ASN A 102 -18.88 5.91 8.62
CA ASN A 102 -18.73 4.78 9.54
C ASN A 102 -18.19 5.23 10.90
N LEU A 103 -17.22 6.15 10.90
CA LEU A 103 -16.69 6.74 12.12
C LEU A 103 -17.75 7.48 12.93
N LEU A 104 -18.57 8.29 12.24
CA LEU A 104 -19.65 9.05 12.90
C LEU A 104 -20.70 8.12 13.50
N LYS A 105 -21.01 7.00 12.86
CA LYS A 105 -22.00 6.02 13.33
C LYS A 105 -21.50 5.18 14.52
N ASN A 106 -20.24 4.76 14.47
CA ASN A 106 -19.71 3.77 15.41
C ASN A 106 -18.85 4.37 16.53
N ASN A 107 -18.51 5.66 16.44
CA ASN A 107 -17.73 6.43 17.42
C ASN A 107 -16.39 5.77 17.84
N SER A 108 -15.93 4.74 17.15
CA SER A 108 -14.69 4.04 17.44
C SER A 108 -14.13 3.31 16.22
N PHE A 109 -12.80 3.33 16.08
CA PHE A 109 -12.10 2.32 15.30
C PHE A 109 -11.89 1.08 16.15
N GLU A 110 -12.10 -0.09 15.58
CA GLU A 110 -11.57 -1.30 16.18
C GLU A 110 -10.04 -1.16 16.27
N LYS A 111 -9.55 -1.04 17.51
CA LYS A 111 -8.10 -1.05 17.74
C LYS A 111 -7.62 -2.49 17.65
N TYR A 112 -6.92 -2.80 16.57
CA TYR A 112 -6.21 -4.06 16.51
C TYR A 112 -5.06 -4.08 17.50
N ASN A 113 -4.93 -5.18 18.21
CA ASN A 113 -3.75 -5.43 19.04
C ASN A 113 -2.62 -5.92 18.13
N HIS A 114 -1.86 -4.95 17.60
CA HIS A 114 -0.72 -5.22 16.73
C HIS A 114 0.43 -5.80 17.55
N GLN A 115 1.04 -6.85 17.00
CA GLN A 115 2.30 -7.36 17.51
C GLN A 115 3.42 -6.87 16.60
N ILE A 116 4.57 -6.55 17.19
CA ILE A 116 5.73 -6.05 16.43
C ILE A 116 6.20 -7.01 15.34
N ASN A 117 5.98 -8.31 15.55
CA ASN A 117 6.32 -9.37 14.61
C ASN A 117 5.19 -9.73 13.63
N ASP A 118 4.04 -9.06 13.67
CA ASP A 118 3.02 -9.22 12.65
C ASP A 118 3.57 -8.79 11.30
N ILE A 119 3.22 -9.52 10.24
CA ILE A 119 3.61 -9.16 8.86
C ILE A 119 2.85 -7.88 8.48
N ALA A 120 3.57 -6.86 8.10
CA ALA A 120 3.03 -5.58 7.67
C ALA A 120 2.92 -5.50 6.13
N SER A 121 3.87 -6.10 5.41
CA SER A 121 3.96 -5.99 3.96
C SER A 121 4.63 -7.19 3.32
N ILE A 122 4.32 -7.44 2.04
CA ILE A 122 5.05 -8.36 1.17
C ILE A 122 5.65 -7.55 0.03
N LEU A 123 6.99 -7.47 -0.01
CA LEU A 123 7.70 -6.83 -1.11
C LEU A 123 8.09 -7.87 -2.16
N TYR A 124 7.82 -7.56 -3.43
CA TYR A 124 8.17 -8.45 -4.54
C TYR A 124 9.45 -8.01 -5.22
N THR A 125 10.45 -8.88 -5.21
CA THR A 125 11.75 -8.66 -5.86
C THR A 125 11.86 -9.50 -7.13
N SER A 126 12.67 -9.03 -8.10
CA SER A 126 13.00 -9.83 -9.29
C SER A 126 13.76 -11.09 -8.87
N GLY A 127 13.11 -12.23 -8.97
CA GLY A 127 13.74 -13.52 -8.66
C GLY A 127 14.76 -13.93 -9.74
N THR A 128 15.84 -14.58 -9.34
CA THR A 128 16.84 -15.18 -10.25
C THR A 128 16.24 -16.26 -11.17
N THR A 129 15.08 -16.78 -10.85
CA THR A 129 14.33 -17.81 -11.57
C THR A 129 13.27 -17.27 -12.53
N GLY A 130 13.23 -15.95 -12.75
CA GLY A 130 12.29 -15.28 -13.67
C GLY A 130 10.92 -14.95 -13.06
N LYS A 131 10.54 -15.53 -11.92
CA LYS A 131 9.31 -15.16 -11.20
C LYS A 131 9.64 -14.29 -9.99
N PRO A 132 8.85 -13.24 -9.70
CA PRO A 132 9.02 -12.43 -8.49
C PRO A 132 8.94 -13.27 -7.21
N LYS A 133 9.80 -12.94 -6.25
CA LYS A 133 9.77 -13.54 -4.91
C LYS A 133 9.13 -12.58 -3.93
N GLY A 134 8.09 -13.02 -3.21
CA GLY A 134 7.48 -12.28 -2.13
C GLY A 134 8.32 -12.37 -0.86
N VAL A 135 8.79 -11.23 -0.37
CA VAL A 135 9.56 -11.10 0.88
C VAL A 135 8.65 -10.49 1.93
N PRO A 136 8.17 -11.26 2.93
CA PRO A 136 7.38 -10.71 4.01
C PRO A 136 8.24 -9.85 4.93
N LEU A 137 7.75 -8.65 5.24
CA LEU A 137 8.35 -7.73 6.20
C LEU A 137 7.39 -7.50 7.36
N THR A 138 7.91 -7.57 8.58
CA THR A 138 7.16 -7.29 9.79
C THR A 138 7.20 -5.81 10.15
N HIS A 139 6.32 -5.37 11.06
CA HIS A 139 6.43 -4.03 11.65
C HIS A 139 7.80 -3.80 12.28
N ALA A 140 8.41 -4.82 12.92
CA ALA A 140 9.75 -4.73 13.48
C ALA A 140 10.80 -4.40 12.43
N ASN A 141 10.70 -4.94 11.21
CA ASN A 141 11.66 -4.64 10.15
C ASN A 141 11.62 -3.16 9.75
N PHE A 142 10.43 -2.59 9.59
CA PHE A 142 10.27 -1.16 9.27
C PHE A 142 10.74 -0.26 10.42
N LEU A 143 10.33 -0.57 11.66
CA LEU A 143 10.74 0.19 12.84
C LEU A 143 12.26 0.18 13.03
N HIS A 144 12.90 -0.96 12.77
CA HIS A 144 14.37 -1.06 12.81
C HIS A 144 15.02 -0.08 11.84
N GLN A 145 14.51 0.03 10.60
CA GLN A 145 15.03 0.98 9.62
C GLN A 145 14.82 2.43 10.06
N ILE A 146 13.62 2.77 10.53
CA ILE A 146 13.27 4.11 11.02
C ILE A 146 14.22 4.55 12.14
N ILE A 147 14.44 3.68 13.13
CA ILE A 147 15.33 3.97 14.27
C ILE A 147 16.79 4.16 13.82
N ASN A 148 17.27 3.33 12.88
CA ASN A 148 18.64 3.45 12.41
C ASN A 148 18.87 4.66 11.50
N LEU A 149 17.87 5.05 10.70
CA LEU A 149 17.96 6.26 9.89
C LEU A 149 18.10 7.53 10.74
N ALA A 150 17.52 7.56 11.94
CA ALA A 150 17.67 8.66 12.87
C ALA A 150 19.13 8.91 13.33
N HIS A 151 20.02 7.93 13.18
CA HIS A 151 21.46 8.13 13.43
C HIS A 151 22.19 8.80 12.27
N ILE A 152 21.55 8.88 11.08
CA ILE A 152 22.17 9.39 9.85
C ILE A 152 21.62 10.77 9.51
N ALA A 153 20.33 11.00 9.76
CA ALA A 153 19.64 12.24 9.45
C ALA A 153 18.72 12.64 10.62
N ASP A 154 18.70 13.93 10.92
CA ASP A 154 17.88 14.53 11.97
C ASP A 154 17.13 15.75 11.40
N PRO A 155 16.13 15.54 10.52
CA PRO A 155 15.40 16.63 9.92
C PRO A 155 14.44 17.26 10.94
N GLU A 156 14.34 18.57 10.91
CA GLU A 156 13.36 19.30 11.71
C GLU A 156 11.92 19.06 11.18
N PRO A 157 10.89 19.02 12.06
CA PRO A 157 9.50 18.97 11.63
C PRO A 157 9.16 20.08 10.64
N GLY A 158 8.45 19.75 9.56
CA GLY A 158 8.14 20.68 8.47
C GLY A 158 9.21 20.78 7.38
N THR A 159 10.38 20.13 7.55
CA THR A 159 11.38 20.01 6.47
C THR A 159 10.75 19.39 5.23
N SER A 160 11.00 20.00 4.06
CA SER A 160 10.50 19.50 2.77
C SER A 160 11.39 18.38 2.25
N VAL A 161 10.78 17.27 1.89
CA VAL A 161 11.45 16.08 1.33
C VAL A 161 10.78 15.67 0.04
N LEU A 162 11.55 15.34 -0.98
CA LEU A 162 11.05 14.88 -2.27
C LEU A 162 11.18 13.36 -2.37
N SER A 163 10.05 12.66 -2.56
CA SER A 163 9.97 11.22 -2.78
C SER A 163 10.07 10.94 -4.29
N VAL A 164 11.19 10.39 -4.74
CA VAL A 164 11.49 10.19 -6.18
C VAL A 164 11.80 8.76 -6.56
N LEU A 165 12.22 7.93 -5.60
CA LEU A 165 12.49 6.52 -5.88
C LEU A 165 11.21 5.70 -5.77
N PRO A 166 11.15 4.50 -6.36
CA PRO A 166 9.92 3.69 -6.31
C PRO A 166 9.51 3.31 -4.90
N ILE A 167 8.33 3.73 -4.48
CA ILE A 167 7.80 3.50 -3.12
C ILE A 167 7.56 2.02 -2.80
N TRP A 168 7.35 1.18 -3.82
CA TRP A 168 7.25 -0.27 -3.65
C TRP A 168 8.61 -0.94 -3.38
N HIS A 169 9.72 -0.19 -3.41
CA HIS A 169 11.04 -0.66 -3.02
C HIS A 169 11.33 -0.34 -1.55
N SER A 170 11.98 -1.27 -0.85
CA SER A 170 12.23 -1.16 0.61
C SER A 170 12.98 0.11 1.01
N TYR A 171 13.90 0.58 0.16
CA TYR A 171 14.72 1.76 0.46
C TYR A 171 13.88 3.04 0.55
N GLU A 172 13.16 3.37 -0.51
CA GLU A 172 12.31 4.57 -0.54
C GLU A 172 11.24 4.52 0.54
N ARG A 173 10.61 3.37 0.70
CA ARG A 173 9.55 3.17 1.69
C ARG A 173 10.05 3.36 3.12
N SER A 174 11.26 2.90 3.43
CA SER A 174 11.86 3.12 4.74
C SER A 174 12.20 4.58 4.97
N ALA A 175 12.72 5.28 3.95
CA ALA A 175 13.01 6.70 3.98
C ALA A 175 11.72 7.53 4.17
N GLU A 176 10.66 7.22 3.42
CA GLU A 176 9.37 7.90 3.53
C GLU A 176 8.77 7.75 4.92
N TYR A 177 8.78 6.55 5.49
CA TYR A 177 8.29 6.32 6.85
C TYR A 177 9.13 7.06 7.91
N PHE A 178 10.45 7.09 7.72
CA PHE A 178 11.33 7.84 8.59
C PHE A 178 11.01 9.33 8.55
N PHE A 179 10.98 9.95 7.37
CA PHE A 179 10.65 11.37 7.22
C PHE A 179 9.23 11.71 7.69
N PHE A 180 8.27 10.82 7.44
CA PHE A 180 6.92 10.96 7.97
C PHE A 180 6.92 10.94 9.51
N SER A 181 7.70 10.04 10.15
CA SER A 181 7.81 9.95 11.61
C SER A 181 8.48 11.18 12.23
N CYS A 182 9.33 11.88 11.48
CA CYS A 182 9.96 13.13 11.87
C CYS A 182 9.06 14.37 11.66
N GLY A 183 7.85 14.20 11.10
CA GLY A 183 6.94 15.31 10.80
C GLY A 183 7.36 16.16 9.61
N CYS A 184 8.11 15.58 8.66
CA CYS A 184 8.49 16.24 7.43
C CYS A 184 7.31 16.40 6.47
N THR A 185 7.36 17.41 5.60
CA THR A 185 6.43 17.60 4.49
C THR A 185 6.96 16.86 3.26
N GLN A 186 6.23 15.83 2.80
CA GLN A 186 6.64 15.04 1.64
C GLN A 186 6.00 15.56 0.36
N PHE A 187 6.81 15.65 -0.71
CA PHE A 187 6.42 16.01 -2.08
C PHE A 187 6.64 14.80 -3.00
N TYR A 188 5.72 14.65 -3.99
CA TYR A 188 5.70 13.55 -4.96
C TYR A 188 5.75 14.06 -6.39
#